data_119c2e603fefd06ee9f5f0a5fa3fc098
#
_entry.id   119c2e603fefd06ee9f5f0a5fa3fc098
#
_cell.length_a   1.000
_cell.length_b   1.000
_cell.length_c   1.000
_cell.angle_alpha   90.00
_cell.angle_beta   90.00
_cell.angle_gamma   90.00
#
_symmetry.space_group_name_H-M   'P 1'
#
loop_
_entity.id
_entity.type
_entity.pdbx_description
1 polymer ?
#
loop_
_entity_poly.entity_id
_entity_poly.type
_entity_poly.pdbx_seq_one_letter_code
_entity_poly.pdbx_strand_id
1 'polypeptide(L)'
;MKGLTLSTLSLLVCAGLSAQPNYDYSTIQREKLGRGVVCIRDNDSVTISWRYLSTDKANTAFNIYSNGKRLNPSPLVSSTFFRYPAKDKTTKYSVVPVIDGKETKEGKADYTLFKESSKPYISIPLNRPADVQIDSRMCQYSANDASVGDVDGDGEYEIILKWDCMGHDNSHEGVTGNVLIDCYKLNGKQLWRIDLGRNIRAGAHYTQFMVFDFDGDGKAELMMKTADGTKDGKGNYIGDKDANYVTNGYINKSIDGKMEPHKRYVSGRILSGAEYLTVFDGETGKALKTVDYIPSRGNIAAWGDNYGNRVDRFLACVAYLDGKHPSAVFCRGYYTRTVIAAWDWDGKELTSRWVFDSEKTDSINRITNPNALPYSGQGNHNLRVGDVDGDGCDEITYGSMAINNDGTGLYTIGMGHGDALHLMAFYPDSTSLQLWDVHENKRDGSDFRDARTGRIIFQIKSDIDVGRGMAADIDPTNPGLEMWSSSQRGYFDVNGNHHNTSTFIPQNSAVWWDGDKLRELLDRETITKFNWNTSRCEILKNFRDEGCAFNNSSKMNPCLSADIIGDWREEVIVRTRDSKELRVYTTTIPTPYRFHSFMEDIPYKISVATENVGYNQPPEPGFYFGITNNE
;
A
#
# COMPACT_ATOMS: atom_id res chain seq x y z
N MET A 1 21.41 -59.83 4.74
CA MET A 1 21.90 -58.59 5.35
C MET A 1 21.85 -57.51 4.29
N LYS A 2 20.79 -56.71 4.29
CA LYS A 2 20.66 -55.54 3.43
C LYS A 2 20.72 -54.30 4.35
N GLY A 3 21.77 -53.52 4.19
CA GLY A 3 21.93 -52.30 4.95
C GLY A 3 20.91 -51.24 4.53
N LEU A 4 20.18 -50.71 5.51
CA LEU A 4 19.37 -49.52 5.35
C LEU A 4 20.28 -48.30 5.54
N THR A 5 20.50 -47.57 4.47
CA THR A 5 21.09 -46.22 4.55
C THR A 5 20.04 -45.25 5.01
N LEU A 6 20.17 -44.76 6.25
CA LEU A 6 19.46 -43.62 6.75
C LEU A 6 19.99 -42.38 6.04
N SER A 7 19.18 -41.76 5.17
CA SER A 7 19.46 -40.42 4.69
C SER A 7 19.08 -39.44 5.80
N THR A 8 20.08 -38.80 6.37
CA THR A 8 19.91 -37.62 7.23
C THR A 8 19.36 -36.47 6.39
N LEU A 9 18.09 -36.19 6.58
CA LEU A 9 17.46 -34.97 6.10
C LEU A 9 18.03 -33.82 6.95
N SER A 10 18.88 -33.00 6.37
CA SER A 10 19.37 -31.76 6.97
C SER A 10 18.15 -30.85 7.17
N LEU A 11 17.77 -30.58 8.41
CA LEU A 11 16.87 -29.48 8.73
C LEU A 11 17.61 -28.18 8.36
N LEU A 12 17.24 -27.57 7.24
CA LEU A 12 17.48 -26.14 7.06
C LEU A 12 16.54 -25.42 8.06
N VAL A 13 17.11 -25.02 9.18
CA VAL A 13 16.49 -23.98 10.01
C VAL A 13 16.58 -22.72 9.16
N CYS A 14 15.46 -22.31 8.57
CA CYS A 14 15.37 -20.98 7.97
C CYS A 14 15.75 -19.99 9.07
N ALA A 15 16.87 -19.29 8.87
CA ALA A 15 17.18 -18.10 9.63
C ALA A 15 15.96 -17.19 9.55
N GLY A 16 15.53 -16.67 10.69
CA GLY A 16 14.52 -15.60 10.70
C GLY A 16 14.95 -14.49 9.75
N LEU A 17 14.00 -13.65 9.39
CA LEU A 17 14.27 -12.40 8.66
C LEU A 17 15.61 -11.87 9.15
N SER A 18 16.61 -11.81 8.26
CA SER A 18 17.86 -11.15 8.58
C SER A 18 17.46 -9.76 9.08
N ALA A 19 17.86 -9.43 10.30
CA ALA A 19 17.48 -8.20 10.96
C ALA A 19 17.56 -7.06 9.95
N GLN A 20 16.51 -6.26 9.86
CA GLN A 20 16.58 -5.00 9.16
C GLN A 20 17.67 -4.19 9.85
N PRO A 21 18.66 -3.71 9.14
CA PRO A 21 19.90 -3.28 9.78
C PRO A 21 19.77 -2.00 10.59
N ASN A 22 18.72 -1.23 10.39
CA ASN A 22 18.70 0.16 10.81
C ASN A 22 17.65 0.49 11.88
N TYR A 23 16.58 -0.29 12.02
CA TYR A 23 15.57 -0.01 13.04
C TYR A 23 15.86 -0.71 14.37
N ASP A 24 15.83 0.04 15.46
CA ASP A 24 15.83 -0.55 16.81
C ASP A 24 14.43 -0.99 17.21
N TYR A 25 14.05 -2.20 16.82
CA TYR A 25 12.74 -2.80 17.12
C TYR A 25 12.41 -2.92 18.60
N SER A 26 13.37 -2.71 19.51
CA SER A 26 13.12 -2.71 20.96
C SER A 26 12.54 -1.39 21.46
N THR A 27 12.74 -0.29 20.71
CA THR A 27 12.33 1.07 21.11
C THR A 27 11.30 1.69 20.19
N ILE A 28 11.11 1.11 18.98
CA ILE A 28 10.19 1.65 17.99
C ILE A 28 8.74 1.31 18.32
N GLN A 29 7.87 2.30 18.22
CA GLN A 29 6.43 2.13 18.39
C GLN A 29 5.86 1.29 17.25
N ARG A 30 5.19 0.21 17.59
CA ARG A 30 4.50 -0.65 16.62
C ARG A 30 3.33 -1.39 17.27
N GLU A 31 2.31 -1.68 16.49
CA GLU A 31 1.17 -2.45 16.96
C GLU A 31 1.53 -3.91 17.29
N LYS A 32 0.72 -4.53 18.11
CA LYS A 32 0.85 -5.95 18.48
C LYS A 32 -0.07 -6.79 17.62
N LEU A 33 0.50 -7.54 16.69
CA LEU A 33 -0.26 -8.44 15.84
C LEU A 33 -0.77 -9.65 16.60
N GLY A 34 -2.04 -10.00 16.37
CA GLY A 34 -2.59 -11.30 16.71
C GLY A 34 -2.09 -12.42 15.77
N ARG A 35 -2.42 -13.66 16.07
CA ARG A 35 -2.01 -14.84 15.29
C ARG A 35 -2.59 -14.86 13.87
N GLY A 36 -3.63 -14.09 13.57
CA GLY A 36 -4.22 -13.95 12.24
C GLY A 36 -4.65 -15.28 11.63
N VAL A 37 -5.22 -16.19 12.41
CA VAL A 37 -5.63 -17.51 11.91
C VAL A 37 -6.73 -17.37 10.88
N VAL A 38 -6.54 -17.99 9.72
CA VAL A 38 -7.58 -18.10 8.69
C VAL A 38 -7.81 -19.56 8.32
N CYS A 39 -9.08 -19.90 8.09
CA CYS A 39 -9.50 -21.24 7.68
C CYS A 39 -10.36 -21.13 6.43
N ILE A 40 -9.88 -21.68 5.33
CA ILE A 40 -10.60 -21.70 4.05
C ILE A 40 -11.00 -23.13 3.70
N ARG A 41 -12.28 -23.32 3.46
CA ARG A 41 -12.79 -24.57 2.93
C ARG A 41 -12.77 -24.54 1.40
N ASP A 42 -11.98 -25.44 0.82
CA ASP A 42 -11.92 -25.65 -0.62
C ASP A 42 -12.35 -27.09 -0.93
N ASN A 43 -13.56 -27.24 -1.44
CA ASN A 43 -14.19 -28.55 -1.70
C ASN A 43 -14.17 -29.46 -0.45
N ASP A 44 -13.47 -30.59 -0.53
CA ASP A 44 -13.38 -31.62 0.51
C ASP A 44 -12.17 -31.42 1.46
N SER A 45 -11.55 -30.25 1.44
CA SER A 45 -10.41 -29.95 2.30
C SER A 45 -10.59 -28.60 2.99
N VAL A 46 -9.89 -28.43 4.12
CA VAL A 46 -9.72 -27.16 4.81
C VAL A 46 -8.26 -26.83 4.86
N THR A 47 -7.94 -25.61 4.45
CA THR A 47 -6.64 -24.97 4.63
C THR A 47 -6.71 -24.08 5.85
N ILE A 48 -5.74 -24.20 6.75
CA ILE A 48 -5.57 -23.38 7.94
C ILE A 48 -4.21 -22.75 7.83
N SER A 49 -4.12 -21.43 7.90
CA SER A 49 -2.86 -20.68 7.95
C SER A 49 -2.89 -19.66 9.07
N TRP A 50 -1.70 -19.24 9.54
CA TRP A 50 -1.55 -18.32 10.64
C TRP A 50 -0.19 -17.63 10.61
N ARG A 51 -0.09 -16.47 11.24
CA ARG A 51 1.16 -15.73 11.33
C ARG A 51 2.20 -16.44 12.20
N TYR A 52 3.45 -16.43 11.74
CA TYR A 52 4.63 -16.60 12.57
C TYR A 52 5.09 -15.21 13.00
N LEU A 53 5.16 -14.96 14.29
CA LEU A 53 5.41 -13.63 14.84
C LEU A 53 6.86 -13.51 15.34
N SER A 54 7.42 -12.32 15.31
CA SER A 54 8.77 -12.02 15.83
C SER A 54 8.90 -12.33 17.34
N THR A 55 7.78 -12.36 18.05
CA THR A 55 7.71 -12.78 19.46
C THR A 55 7.77 -14.31 19.65
N ASP A 56 7.59 -15.10 18.60
CA ASP A 56 7.74 -16.55 18.67
C ASP A 56 9.22 -16.92 18.81
N LYS A 57 9.52 -17.92 19.66
CA LYS A 57 10.87 -18.47 19.72
C LYS A 57 11.20 -19.22 18.43
N ALA A 58 12.45 -19.26 18.02
CA ALA A 58 12.88 -19.96 16.81
C ALA A 58 12.44 -21.43 16.74
N ASN A 59 12.34 -22.10 17.91
CA ASN A 59 11.88 -23.49 18.04
C ASN A 59 10.36 -23.64 18.27
N THR A 60 9.58 -22.56 18.15
CA THR A 60 8.12 -22.65 18.28
C THR A 60 7.54 -23.52 17.18
N ALA A 61 6.83 -24.56 17.59
CA ALA A 61 6.02 -25.42 16.72
C ALA A 61 4.52 -25.21 17.00
N PHE A 62 3.66 -25.82 16.19
CA PHE A 62 2.21 -25.61 16.33
C PHE A 62 1.44 -26.93 16.29
N ASN A 63 0.44 -27.03 17.17
CA ASN A 63 -0.61 -28.03 17.12
C ASN A 63 -1.90 -27.42 16.60
N ILE A 64 -2.57 -28.15 15.72
CA ILE A 64 -3.82 -27.72 15.08
C ILE A 64 -4.96 -28.56 15.62
N TYR A 65 -6.03 -27.93 16.02
CA TYR A 65 -7.21 -28.58 16.58
C TYR A 65 -8.46 -28.25 15.77
N SER A 66 -9.35 -29.23 15.68
CA SER A 66 -10.72 -29.08 15.18
C SER A 66 -11.67 -29.58 16.26
N ASN A 67 -12.58 -28.74 16.76
CA ASN A 67 -13.49 -29.06 17.89
C ASN A 67 -12.79 -29.76 19.08
N GLY A 68 -11.59 -29.32 19.44
CA GLY A 68 -10.80 -29.89 20.54
C GLY A 68 -10.05 -31.18 20.21
N LYS A 69 -10.20 -31.71 18.98
CA LYS A 69 -9.45 -32.87 18.50
C LYS A 69 -8.23 -32.42 17.71
N ARG A 70 -7.05 -32.88 18.10
CA ARG A 70 -5.80 -32.60 17.39
C ARG A 70 -5.79 -33.24 16.01
N LEU A 71 -5.38 -32.47 14.98
CA LEU A 71 -5.36 -32.88 13.58
C LEU A 71 -3.99 -33.36 13.13
N ASN A 72 -2.93 -32.68 13.51
CA ASN A 72 -1.55 -33.02 13.11
C ASN A 72 -0.95 -34.09 14.05
N PRO A 73 -0.30 -35.13 13.53
CA PRO A 73 0.26 -36.23 14.34
C PRO A 73 1.45 -35.79 15.21
N SER A 74 2.25 -34.83 14.71
CA SER A 74 3.37 -34.19 15.41
C SER A 74 3.28 -32.67 15.27
N PRO A 75 3.83 -31.86 16.22
CA PRO A 75 3.83 -30.41 16.09
C PRO A 75 4.50 -29.97 14.77
N LEU A 76 3.93 -28.97 14.10
CA LEU A 76 4.45 -28.39 12.86
C LEU A 76 5.57 -27.41 13.21
N VAL A 77 6.77 -27.65 12.70
CA VAL A 77 8.00 -26.89 13.03
C VAL A 77 8.39 -25.93 11.90
N SER A 78 8.15 -26.33 10.65
CA SER A 78 8.64 -25.65 9.46
C SER A 78 7.56 -24.93 8.66
N SER A 79 6.31 -24.90 9.11
CA SER A 79 5.21 -24.34 8.37
C SER A 79 4.19 -23.68 9.28
N THR A 80 3.58 -22.61 8.81
CA THR A 80 2.37 -21.96 9.35
C THR A 80 1.18 -22.18 8.45
N PHE A 81 1.21 -23.24 7.69
CA PHE A 81 0.19 -23.68 6.76
C PHE A 81 -0.12 -25.16 7.00
N PHE A 82 -1.40 -25.51 7.07
CA PHE A 82 -1.85 -26.88 7.28
C PHE A 82 -3.11 -27.15 6.47
N ARG A 83 -3.10 -28.20 5.66
CA ARG A 83 -4.26 -28.65 4.87
C ARG A 83 -4.63 -30.06 5.24
N TYR A 84 -5.93 -30.32 5.41
CA TYR A 84 -6.42 -31.66 5.70
C TYR A 84 -7.77 -31.92 5.04
N PRO A 85 -8.09 -33.20 4.74
CA PRO A 85 -9.40 -33.58 4.24
C PRO A 85 -10.48 -33.36 5.31
N ALA A 86 -11.47 -32.53 5.04
CA ALA A 86 -12.55 -32.21 5.98
C ALA A 86 -13.87 -32.84 5.47
N LYS A 87 -14.17 -34.03 5.98
CA LYS A 87 -15.43 -34.74 5.68
C LYS A 87 -16.61 -34.28 6.54
N ASP A 88 -16.36 -33.59 7.61
CA ASP A 88 -17.35 -33.13 8.58
C ASP A 88 -17.63 -31.62 8.47
N LYS A 89 -18.76 -31.21 9.04
CA LYS A 89 -19.16 -29.79 9.07
C LYS A 89 -18.54 -29.02 10.23
N THR A 90 -17.31 -29.35 10.60
CA THR A 90 -16.58 -28.63 11.65
C THR A 90 -16.34 -27.19 11.26
N THR A 91 -16.61 -26.27 12.17
CA THR A 91 -16.47 -24.82 11.95
C THR A 91 -15.55 -24.14 12.96
N LYS A 92 -14.99 -24.89 13.93
CA LYS A 92 -14.09 -24.34 14.96
C LYS A 92 -12.71 -24.97 14.84
N TYR A 93 -11.72 -24.12 14.71
CA TYR A 93 -10.31 -24.49 14.64
C TYR A 93 -9.50 -23.72 15.67
N SER A 94 -8.41 -24.31 16.15
CA SER A 94 -7.46 -23.65 17.04
C SER A 94 -6.05 -23.95 16.60
N VAL A 95 -5.19 -22.94 16.66
CA VAL A 95 -3.74 -23.05 16.50
C VAL A 95 -3.11 -22.84 17.88
N VAL A 96 -2.35 -23.80 18.34
CA VAL A 96 -1.77 -23.81 19.69
C VAL A 96 -0.25 -23.90 19.58
N PRO A 97 0.50 -22.90 20.05
CA PRO A 97 1.96 -22.95 20.07
C PRO A 97 2.48 -24.07 20.98
N VAL A 98 3.58 -24.67 20.56
CA VAL A 98 4.33 -25.71 21.30
C VAL A 98 5.77 -25.24 21.45
N ILE A 99 6.20 -24.99 22.69
CA ILE A 99 7.55 -24.55 23.01
C ILE A 99 8.19 -25.62 23.91
N ASP A 100 9.37 -26.08 23.55
CA ASP A 100 10.10 -27.14 24.27
C ASP A 100 9.23 -28.39 24.53
N GLY A 101 8.43 -28.76 23.51
CA GLY A 101 7.54 -29.93 23.55
C GLY A 101 6.26 -29.75 24.38
N LYS A 102 5.98 -28.58 24.92
CA LYS A 102 4.79 -28.26 25.72
C LYS A 102 3.91 -27.23 25.03
N GLU A 103 2.60 -27.47 25.02
CA GLU A 103 1.63 -26.48 24.57
C GLU A 103 1.56 -25.29 25.54
N THR A 104 1.43 -24.09 24.95
CA THR A 104 1.24 -22.85 25.70
C THR A 104 -0.07 -22.18 25.32
N LYS A 105 -0.68 -21.46 26.27
CA LYS A 105 -1.86 -20.65 26.04
C LYS A 105 -1.51 -19.30 25.42
N GLU A 106 -0.29 -18.82 25.65
CA GLU A 106 0.22 -17.60 25.05
C GLU A 106 0.35 -17.80 23.54
N GLY A 107 -0.20 -16.87 22.76
CA GLY A 107 -0.23 -16.96 21.30
C GLY A 107 -1.15 -18.04 20.72
N LYS A 108 -2.00 -18.68 21.57
CA LYS A 108 -3.09 -19.52 21.06
C LYS A 108 -4.14 -18.64 20.37
N ALA A 109 -4.60 -19.08 19.20
CA ALA A 109 -5.69 -18.42 18.49
C ALA A 109 -6.76 -19.43 18.07
N ASP A 110 -7.99 -18.99 18.10
CA ASP A 110 -9.18 -19.73 17.69
C ASP A 110 -9.79 -19.05 16.45
N TYR A 111 -10.35 -19.83 15.55
CA TYR A 111 -11.05 -19.36 14.37
C TYR A 111 -12.36 -20.11 14.19
N THR A 112 -13.41 -19.36 13.88
CA THR A 112 -14.70 -19.94 13.51
C THR A 112 -14.93 -19.70 12.02
N LEU A 113 -15.01 -20.80 11.25
CA LEU A 113 -15.25 -20.73 9.82
C LEU A 113 -16.63 -20.11 9.54
N PHE A 114 -16.69 -19.14 8.64
CA PHE A 114 -17.95 -18.56 8.20
C PHE A 114 -18.75 -19.62 7.42
N LYS A 115 -20.03 -19.72 7.72
CA LYS A 115 -20.94 -20.80 7.29
C LYS A 115 -20.97 -21.11 5.79
N GLU A 116 -20.49 -20.22 4.93
CA GLU A 116 -20.70 -20.30 3.48
C GLU A 116 -19.41 -20.25 2.64
N SER A 117 -18.25 -20.32 3.29
CA SER A 117 -16.98 -20.28 2.58
C SER A 117 -16.61 -21.65 2.00
N SER A 118 -17.26 -22.01 0.89
CA SER A 118 -16.80 -23.11 0.02
C SER A 118 -15.79 -22.62 -1.05
N LYS A 119 -15.25 -21.41 -0.90
CA LYS A 119 -14.38 -20.75 -1.86
C LYS A 119 -13.15 -20.17 -1.17
N PRO A 120 -12.02 -19.99 -1.87
CA PRO A 120 -10.76 -19.56 -1.28
C PRO A 120 -10.74 -18.04 -0.98
N TYR A 121 -11.79 -17.54 -0.34
CA TYR A 121 -11.87 -16.16 0.11
C TYR A 121 -12.83 -16.00 1.31
N ILE A 122 -12.62 -14.95 2.07
CA ILE A 122 -13.57 -14.44 3.06
C ILE A 122 -14.50 -13.48 2.35
N SER A 123 -15.82 -13.67 2.49
CA SER A 123 -16.84 -12.79 1.93
C SER A 123 -17.26 -11.76 2.96
N ILE A 124 -17.18 -10.50 2.58
CA ILE A 124 -17.57 -9.34 3.40
C ILE A 124 -18.71 -8.63 2.70
N PRO A 125 -19.98 -8.84 3.14
CA PRO A 125 -21.12 -8.10 2.60
C PRO A 125 -20.95 -6.59 2.85
N LEU A 126 -21.17 -5.79 1.81
CA LEU A 126 -21.04 -4.35 1.88
C LEU A 126 -22.40 -3.66 1.98
N ASN A 127 -22.50 -2.67 2.85
CA ASN A 127 -23.61 -1.73 2.88
C ASN A 127 -23.40 -0.66 1.81
N ARG A 128 -23.54 -1.06 0.52
CA ARG A 128 -23.30 -0.18 -0.62
C ARG A 128 -24.17 1.06 -0.54
N PRO A 129 -23.60 2.27 -0.68
CA PRO A 129 -24.41 3.50 -0.68
C PRO A 129 -25.44 3.50 -1.80
N ALA A 130 -26.58 4.17 -1.56
CA ALA A 130 -27.61 4.35 -2.58
C ALA A 130 -27.08 5.18 -3.76
N ASP A 131 -27.52 4.84 -4.96
CA ASP A 131 -27.21 5.64 -6.15
C ASP A 131 -27.76 7.06 -6.01
N VAL A 132 -27.02 8.06 -6.49
CA VAL A 132 -27.39 9.47 -6.39
C VAL A 132 -27.52 10.11 -7.76
N GLN A 133 -28.53 10.95 -7.93
CA GLN A 133 -28.70 11.73 -9.15
C GLN A 133 -27.78 12.96 -9.11
N ILE A 134 -26.88 13.07 -10.07
CA ILE A 134 -26.00 14.22 -10.26
C ILE A 134 -26.26 14.80 -11.66
N ASP A 135 -26.82 16.00 -11.72
CA ASP A 135 -27.31 16.59 -12.97
C ASP A 135 -28.25 15.63 -13.72
N SER A 136 -27.92 15.30 -14.97
CA SER A 136 -28.70 14.36 -15.80
C SER A 136 -28.26 12.90 -15.68
N ARG A 137 -27.27 12.58 -14.82
CA ARG A 137 -26.67 11.25 -14.73
C ARG A 137 -26.92 10.62 -13.37
N MET A 138 -27.14 9.31 -13.38
CA MET A 138 -27.18 8.49 -12.17
C MET A 138 -25.73 8.12 -11.81
N CYS A 139 -25.29 8.53 -10.65
CA CYS A 139 -24.01 8.13 -10.08
C CYS A 139 -24.18 6.86 -9.26
N GLN A 140 -23.45 5.82 -9.62
CA GLN A 140 -23.42 4.55 -8.91
C GLN A 140 -22.14 4.47 -8.08
N TYR A 141 -22.29 4.24 -6.77
CA TYR A 141 -21.15 4.02 -5.90
C TYR A 141 -20.46 2.69 -6.21
N SER A 142 -19.15 2.72 -6.31
CA SER A 142 -18.28 1.54 -6.38
C SER A 142 -17.29 1.54 -5.22
N ALA A 143 -17.09 0.35 -4.63
CA ALA A 143 -15.98 0.13 -3.70
C ALA A 143 -14.66 0.35 -4.44
N ASN A 144 -13.74 1.11 -3.83
CA ASN A 144 -12.49 1.54 -4.46
C ASN A 144 -11.30 1.11 -3.60
N ASP A 145 -10.33 1.99 -3.36
CA ASP A 145 -9.15 1.67 -2.58
C ASP A 145 -9.50 1.36 -1.11
N ALA A 146 -8.75 0.48 -0.50
CA ALA A 146 -8.85 0.15 0.90
C ALA A 146 -7.49 0.30 1.60
N SER A 147 -7.52 0.31 2.92
CA SER A 147 -6.38 0.14 3.81
C SER A 147 -6.82 -0.70 5.01
N VAL A 148 -5.89 -1.12 5.84
CA VAL A 148 -6.16 -1.94 7.02
C VAL A 148 -5.47 -1.38 8.26
N GLY A 149 -6.10 -1.60 9.42
CA GLY A 149 -5.55 -1.30 10.74
C GLY A 149 -6.35 -2.03 11.81
N ASP A 150 -5.72 -2.34 12.92
CA ASP A 150 -6.40 -2.83 14.12
C ASP A 150 -7.03 -1.63 14.84
N VAL A 151 -8.29 -1.31 14.52
CA VAL A 151 -8.94 -0.09 15.01
C VAL A 151 -9.57 -0.25 16.39
N ASP A 152 -9.76 -1.48 16.89
CA ASP A 152 -10.34 -1.73 18.21
C ASP A 152 -9.41 -2.47 19.18
N GLY A 153 -8.18 -2.77 18.77
CA GLY A 153 -7.12 -3.32 19.60
C GLY A 153 -7.29 -4.83 19.90
N ASP A 154 -8.03 -5.56 19.04
CA ASP A 154 -8.27 -6.98 19.22
C ASP A 154 -7.18 -7.88 18.59
N GLY A 155 -6.24 -7.30 17.84
CA GLY A 155 -5.14 -7.96 17.15
C GLY A 155 -5.50 -8.49 15.76
N GLU A 156 -6.72 -8.22 15.28
CA GLU A 156 -7.17 -8.49 13.91
C GLU A 156 -7.34 -7.16 13.17
N TYR A 157 -7.16 -7.18 11.84
CA TYR A 157 -7.32 -5.97 11.05
C TYR A 157 -8.77 -5.73 10.63
N GLU A 158 -9.22 -4.47 10.75
CA GLU A 158 -10.39 -3.96 10.07
C GLU A 158 -9.99 -3.38 8.69
N ILE A 159 -10.96 -3.40 7.78
CA ILE A 159 -10.83 -2.85 6.44
C ILE A 159 -11.46 -1.47 6.40
N ILE A 160 -10.68 -0.45 6.08
CA ILE A 160 -11.12 0.91 5.80
C ILE A 160 -11.27 1.04 4.29
N LEU A 161 -12.50 1.24 3.82
CA LEU A 161 -12.88 1.20 2.42
C LEU A 161 -13.34 2.56 1.91
N LYS A 162 -12.73 3.06 0.85
CA LYS A 162 -13.17 4.25 0.12
C LYS A 162 -14.25 3.87 -0.91
N TRP A 163 -15.31 4.68 -0.97
CA TRP A 163 -16.33 4.61 -2.01
C TRP A 163 -16.13 5.75 -3.01
N ASP A 164 -16.07 5.39 -4.29
CA ASP A 164 -16.02 6.35 -5.39
C ASP A 164 -17.37 6.46 -6.10
N CYS A 165 -17.72 7.68 -6.50
CA CYS A 165 -18.93 7.97 -7.25
C CYS A 165 -18.64 9.00 -8.34
N MET A 166 -18.47 8.53 -9.58
CA MET A 166 -18.12 9.34 -10.75
C MET A 166 -16.80 10.10 -10.56
N GLY A 167 -15.79 9.46 -9.94
CA GLY A 167 -14.47 10.05 -9.78
C GLY A 167 -13.83 10.48 -11.10
N HIS A 168 -13.13 11.61 -11.07
CA HIS A 168 -12.45 12.17 -12.23
C HIS A 168 -10.95 12.35 -11.96
N ASP A 169 -10.15 12.20 -13.00
CA ASP A 169 -8.79 12.72 -12.97
C ASP A 169 -8.80 14.25 -12.85
N ASN A 170 -7.75 14.81 -12.26
CA ASN A 170 -7.64 16.26 -12.05
C ASN A 170 -7.58 17.06 -13.35
N SER A 171 -7.21 16.44 -14.46
CA SER A 171 -7.23 17.08 -15.79
C SER A 171 -8.65 17.25 -16.34
N HIS A 172 -9.65 16.48 -15.83
CA HIS A 172 -11.04 16.51 -16.31
C HIS A 172 -11.96 17.32 -15.38
N GLU A 173 -12.95 17.96 -15.95
CA GLU A 173 -14.06 18.61 -15.25
C GLU A 173 -15.21 17.62 -15.00
N GLY A 174 -16.15 18.03 -14.17
CA GLY A 174 -17.39 17.32 -13.85
C GLY A 174 -17.64 17.25 -12.35
N VAL A 175 -18.91 17.32 -11.99
CA VAL A 175 -19.37 17.11 -10.61
C VAL A 175 -19.24 15.64 -10.27
N THR A 176 -18.84 15.33 -9.04
CA THR A 176 -18.75 13.97 -8.50
C THR A 176 -19.76 13.77 -7.38
N GLY A 177 -20.06 12.52 -7.04
CA GLY A 177 -20.70 12.23 -5.75
C GLY A 177 -19.73 12.46 -4.59
N ASN A 178 -20.27 12.44 -3.38
CA ASN A 178 -19.46 12.54 -2.17
C ASN A 178 -18.54 11.30 -2.07
N VAL A 179 -17.32 11.49 -1.64
CA VAL A 179 -16.48 10.38 -1.22
C VAL A 179 -16.93 9.90 0.15
N LEU A 180 -17.15 8.60 0.30
CA LEU A 180 -17.49 8.00 1.59
C LEU A 180 -16.36 7.05 2.02
N ILE A 181 -16.14 6.96 3.32
CA ILE A 181 -15.17 6.03 3.91
C ILE A 181 -15.92 5.17 4.92
N ASP A 182 -15.82 3.87 4.77
CA ASP A 182 -16.42 2.87 5.66
C ASP A 182 -15.35 2.09 6.41
N CYS A 183 -15.68 1.59 7.59
CA CYS A 183 -14.90 0.60 8.31
C CYS A 183 -15.69 -0.69 8.46
N TYR A 184 -15.05 -1.82 8.13
CA TYR A 184 -15.63 -3.16 8.23
C TYR A 184 -14.72 -4.13 8.97
N LYS A 185 -15.29 -4.91 9.89
CA LYS A 185 -14.64 -6.12 10.40
C LYS A 185 -14.65 -7.23 9.34
N LEU A 186 -13.72 -8.17 9.42
CA LEU A 186 -13.65 -9.33 8.51
C LEU A 186 -14.92 -10.20 8.55
N ASN A 187 -15.73 -10.12 9.59
CA ASN A 187 -17.03 -10.81 9.69
C ASN A 187 -18.18 -10.07 8.97
N GLY A 188 -17.89 -8.95 8.28
CA GLY A 188 -18.87 -8.15 7.55
C GLY A 188 -19.61 -7.09 8.37
N LYS A 189 -19.30 -6.96 9.67
CA LYS A 189 -19.89 -5.90 10.49
C LYS A 189 -19.31 -4.55 10.09
N GLN A 190 -20.13 -3.64 9.57
CA GLN A 190 -19.78 -2.23 9.41
C GLN A 190 -19.73 -1.55 10.79
N LEU A 191 -18.64 -0.87 11.10
CA LEU A 191 -18.48 -0.12 12.34
C LEU A 191 -19.01 1.30 12.19
N TRP A 192 -18.62 1.99 11.12
CA TRP A 192 -19.02 3.38 10.85
C TRP A 192 -18.93 3.73 9.36
N ARG A 193 -19.44 4.91 9.01
CA ARG A 193 -19.29 5.59 7.73
C ARG A 193 -19.02 7.08 7.94
N ILE A 194 -17.99 7.59 7.29
CA ILE A 194 -17.69 9.02 7.17
C ILE A 194 -18.14 9.49 5.79
N ASP A 195 -18.77 10.66 5.71
CA ASP A 195 -19.13 11.33 4.45
C ASP A 195 -18.28 12.59 4.29
N LEU A 196 -17.37 12.63 3.33
CA LEU A 196 -16.48 13.77 3.11
C LEU A 196 -17.19 15.02 2.58
N GLY A 197 -18.46 14.88 2.19
CA GLY A 197 -19.26 16.00 1.72
C GLY A 197 -18.92 16.46 0.30
N ARG A 198 -19.68 17.46 -0.15
CA ARG A 198 -19.59 18.00 -1.52
C ARG A 198 -18.31 18.78 -1.82
N ASN A 199 -17.59 19.23 -0.78
CA ASN A 199 -16.39 20.06 -0.92
C ASN A 199 -15.10 19.24 -1.02
N ILE A 200 -15.19 17.91 -1.07
CA ILE A 200 -14.14 16.99 -1.46
C ILE A 200 -14.55 16.30 -2.76
N ARG A 201 -13.77 16.48 -3.82
CA ARG A 201 -14.02 15.88 -5.12
C ARG A 201 -13.56 14.42 -5.14
N ALA A 202 -14.28 13.53 -5.82
CA ALA A 202 -13.87 12.14 -6.01
C ALA A 202 -12.85 12.00 -7.15
N GLY A 203 -11.93 11.05 -6.99
CA GLY A 203 -10.89 10.67 -7.95
C GLY A 203 -9.60 10.25 -7.26
N ALA A 204 -8.70 9.61 -7.99
CA ALA A 204 -7.50 8.97 -7.45
C ALA A 204 -6.55 9.93 -6.68
N HIS A 205 -6.52 11.21 -7.03
CA HIS A 205 -5.57 12.18 -6.46
C HIS A 205 -6.16 13.11 -5.40
N TYR A 206 -7.44 12.97 -5.04
CA TYR A 206 -8.11 13.94 -4.15
C TYR A 206 -8.16 13.51 -2.70
N THR A 207 -8.23 12.19 -2.42
CA THR A 207 -8.45 11.65 -1.08
C THR A 207 -7.49 10.51 -0.82
N GLN A 208 -6.39 10.81 -0.19
CA GLN A 208 -5.48 9.86 0.42
C GLN A 208 -5.83 9.76 1.89
N PHE A 209 -5.78 8.55 2.45
CA PHE A 209 -6.09 8.31 3.84
C PHE A 209 -5.08 7.34 4.45
N MET A 210 -4.56 7.72 5.62
CA MET A 210 -3.57 6.94 6.35
C MET A 210 -4.24 6.28 7.54
N VAL A 211 -4.10 4.97 7.63
CA VAL A 211 -4.60 4.14 8.74
C VAL A 211 -3.39 3.58 9.46
N PHE A 212 -3.18 4.02 10.69
CA PHE A 212 -2.01 3.65 11.46
C PHE A 212 -2.22 3.94 12.95
N ASP A 213 -1.57 3.21 13.83
CA ASP A 213 -1.51 3.51 15.27
C ASP A 213 -0.48 4.64 15.49
N PHE A 214 -0.96 5.90 15.41
CA PHE A 214 -0.08 7.07 15.46
C PHE A 214 0.35 7.44 16.88
N ASP A 215 -0.46 7.17 17.91
CA ASP A 215 -0.16 7.55 19.29
C ASP A 215 0.35 6.38 20.16
N GLY A 216 0.35 5.15 19.62
CA GLY A 216 0.91 3.97 20.27
C GLY A 216 0.00 3.36 21.34
N ASP A 217 -1.28 3.64 21.30
CA ASP A 217 -2.25 3.07 22.24
C ASP A 217 -2.67 1.64 21.86
N GLY A 218 -2.24 1.16 20.70
CA GLY A 218 -2.53 -0.17 20.15
C GLY A 218 -3.78 -0.22 19.30
N LYS A 219 -4.35 0.94 18.92
CA LYS A 219 -5.47 1.08 18.00
C LYS A 219 -5.12 2.04 16.90
N ALA A 220 -5.46 1.68 15.67
CA ALA A 220 -5.17 2.54 14.53
C ALA A 220 -6.17 3.70 14.42
N GLU A 221 -5.66 4.91 14.21
CA GLU A 221 -6.43 6.06 13.78
C GLU A 221 -6.58 6.08 12.26
N LEU A 222 -7.53 6.90 11.80
CA LEU A 222 -7.66 7.31 10.42
C LEU A 222 -7.32 8.80 10.30
N MET A 223 -6.37 9.14 9.44
CA MET A 223 -5.99 10.52 9.17
C MET A 223 -6.14 10.85 7.70
N MET A 224 -6.84 11.96 7.38
CA MET A 224 -7.06 12.38 5.99
C MET A 224 -7.47 13.84 5.86
N LYS A 225 -7.36 14.34 4.61
CA LYS A 225 -7.88 15.66 4.23
C LYS A 225 -9.39 15.69 4.31
N THR A 226 -9.93 16.74 4.95
CA THR A 226 -11.36 17.04 5.05
C THR A 226 -11.67 18.48 4.62
N ALA A 227 -12.94 18.87 4.59
CA ALA A 227 -13.40 20.22 4.26
C ALA A 227 -14.68 20.54 5.04
N ASP A 228 -15.15 21.77 4.91
CA ASP A 228 -16.48 22.17 5.38
C ASP A 228 -17.56 21.21 4.85
N GLY A 229 -18.45 20.78 5.75
CA GLY A 229 -19.52 19.85 5.43
C GLY A 229 -19.13 18.37 5.47
N THR A 230 -17.89 18.02 5.82
CA THR A 230 -17.52 16.63 6.14
C THR A 230 -18.28 16.19 7.39
N LYS A 231 -18.85 14.98 7.34
CA LYS A 231 -19.64 14.39 8.43
C LYS A 231 -18.94 13.15 8.95
N ASP A 232 -18.60 13.15 10.23
CA ASP A 232 -17.89 12.06 10.90
C ASP A 232 -18.75 10.80 11.12
N GLY A 233 -18.16 9.71 11.61
CA GLY A 233 -18.83 8.44 11.88
C GLY A 233 -19.90 8.50 12.97
N LYS A 234 -19.97 9.56 13.76
CA LYS A 234 -21.02 9.85 14.76
C LYS A 234 -22.07 10.83 14.27
N GLY A 235 -21.94 11.35 13.05
CA GLY A 235 -22.90 12.27 12.46
C GLY A 235 -22.62 13.76 12.74
N ASN A 236 -21.48 14.11 13.34
CA ASN A 236 -21.09 15.50 13.56
C ASN A 236 -20.45 16.09 12.31
N TYR A 237 -20.67 17.36 12.07
CA TYR A 237 -20.07 18.06 10.94
C TYR A 237 -18.75 18.75 11.33
N ILE A 238 -17.78 18.69 10.42
CA ILE A 238 -16.56 19.48 10.45
C ILE A 238 -16.83 20.78 9.70
N GLY A 239 -16.50 21.90 10.32
CA GLY A 239 -16.67 23.24 9.76
C GLY A 239 -18.13 23.59 9.46
N ASP A 240 -18.35 24.38 8.42
CA ASP A 240 -19.70 24.82 8.00
C ASP A 240 -20.41 23.74 7.17
N LYS A 241 -21.46 23.14 7.74
CA LYS A 241 -22.23 22.06 7.09
C LYS A 241 -22.96 22.51 5.80
N ASP A 242 -23.23 23.79 5.66
CA ASP A 242 -23.99 24.36 4.54
C ASP A 242 -23.09 24.94 3.43
N ALA A 243 -21.78 25.00 3.66
CA ALA A 243 -20.82 25.50 2.69
C ALA A 243 -20.84 24.71 1.37
N ASN A 244 -20.70 25.43 0.27
CA ASN A 244 -20.64 24.85 -1.08
C ASN A 244 -19.61 25.60 -1.92
N TYR A 245 -18.48 24.94 -2.18
CA TYR A 245 -17.37 25.48 -2.96
C TYR A 245 -17.28 24.89 -4.37
N VAL A 246 -18.26 24.07 -4.76
CA VAL A 246 -18.32 23.45 -6.09
C VAL A 246 -18.44 24.54 -7.16
N THR A 247 -17.45 24.64 -8.01
CA THR A 247 -17.44 25.64 -9.09
C THR A 247 -18.41 25.28 -10.21
N ASN A 248 -18.86 26.29 -10.94
CA ASN A 248 -19.64 26.14 -12.16
C ASN A 248 -19.22 27.21 -13.20
N GLY A 249 -19.18 26.84 -14.49
CA GLY A 249 -18.92 27.75 -15.58
C GLY A 249 -17.51 27.65 -16.16
N TYR A 250 -17.06 28.76 -16.78
CA TYR A 250 -15.81 28.85 -17.54
C TYR A 250 -14.89 29.91 -16.97
N ILE A 251 -13.60 29.63 -16.99
CA ILE A 251 -12.54 30.61 -16.70
C ILE A 251 -11.62 30.79 -17.90
N ASN A 252 -10.89 31.91 -17.95
CA ASN A 252 -9.77 32.05 -18.87
C ASN A 252 -8.62 31.17 -18.38
N LYS A 253 -8.28 30.13 -19.13
CA LYS A 253 -7.27 29.15 -18.75
C LYS A 253 -5.86 29.75 -18.78
N SER A 254 -5.07 29.45 -17.77
CA SER A 254 -3.64 29.78 -17.72
C SER A 254 -2.83 28.57 -17.28
N ILE A 255 -1.69 28.35 -17.92
CA ILE A 255 -0.68 27.32 -17.55
C ILE A 255 0.68 28.01 -17.54
N ASP A 256 1.45 27.77 -16.46
CA ASP A 256 2.79 28.34 -16.24
C ASP A 256 2.83 29.87 -16.50
N GLY A 257 1.80 30.57 -15.98
CA GLY A 257 1.64 32.03 -16.13
C GLY A 257 1.24 32.53 -17.52
N LYS A 258 1.09 31.62 -18.51
CA LYS A 258 0.68 31.98 -19.88
C LYS A 258 -0.81 31.72 -20.07
N MET A 259 -1.50 32.73 -20.61
CA MET A 259 -2.91 32.60 -20.96
C MET A 259 -3.10 31.72 -22.19
N GLU A 260 -3.99 30.74 -22.08
CA GLU A 260 -4.38 29.88 -23.19
C GLU A 260 -5.48 30.55 -24.04
N PRO A 261 -5.53 30.27 -25.37
CA PRO A 261 -6.50 30.90 -26.26
C PRO A 261 -7.96 30.50 -25.98
N HIS A 262 -8.18 29.38 -25.28
CA HIS A 262 -9.50 28.84 -25.02
C HIS A 262 -9.86 28.91 -23.56
N LYS A 263 -11.13 29.21 -23.27
CA LYS A 263 -11.69 29.11 -21.92
C LYS A 263 -11.72 27.64 -21.46
N ARG A 264 -11.46 27.42 -20.18
CA ARG A 264 -11.60 26.11 -19.54
C ARG A 264 -12.91 26.03 -18.79
N TYR A 265 -13.67 24.96 -19.01
CA TYR A 265 -14.81 24.61 -18.20
C TYR A 265 -14.31 24.03 -16.85
N VAL A 266 -14.84 24.54 -15.74
CA VAL A 266 -14.35 24.17 -14.40
C VAL A 266 -15.45 23.63 -13.49
N SER A 267 -16.61 23.32 -14.03
CA SER A 267 -17.72 22.77 -13.23
C SER A 267 -17.31 21.50 -12.50
N GLY A 268 -17.69 21.41 -11.23
CA GLY A 268 -17.38 20.29 -10.35
C GLY A 268 -16.01 20.36 -9.67
N ARG A 269 -15.18 21.38 -9.95
CA ARG A 269 -13.90 21.58 -9.26
C ARG A 269 -14.10 22.37 -7.98
N ILE A 270 -13.17 22.18 -7.04
CA ILE A 270 -13.16 22.91 -5.75
C ILE A 270 -11.96 23.85 -5.79
N LEU A 271 -12.19 25.09 -6.19
CA LEU A 271 -11.13 26.09 -6.41
C LEU A 271 -10.96 27.09 -5.25
N SER A 272 -11.77 26.98 -4.22
CA SER A 272 -11.75 27.83 -3.02
C SER A 272 -12.32 27.08 -1.82
N GLY A 273 -12.34 27.72 -0.67
CA GLY A 273 -12.95 27.20 0.54
C GLY A 273 -11.93 26.60 1.52
N ALA A 274 -12.41 26.30 2.71
CA ALA A 274 -11.63 25.74 3.78
C ALA A 274 -11.21 24.29 3.48
N GLU A 275 -9.99 23.95 3.88
CA GLU A 275 -9.43 22.58 3.80
C GLU A 275 -8.78 22.28 5.14
N TYR A 276 -9.00 21.08 5.62
CA TYR A 276 -8.52 20.64 6.92
C TYR A 276 -7.78 19.31 6.81
N LEU A 277 -6.93 19.01 7.80
CA LEU A 277 -6.45 17.68 8.13
C LEU A 277 -7.16 17.24 9.40
N THR A 278 -7.77 16.06 9.38
CA THR A 278 -8.52 15.53 10.52
C THR A 278 -8.02 14.14 10.90
N VAL A 279 -7.82 13.95 12.22
CA VAL A 279 -7.63 12.65 12.85
C VAL A 279 -8.98 12.14 13.30
N PHE A 280 -9.30 10.91 12.96
CA PHE A 280 -10.51 10.20 13.36
C PHE A 280 -10.15 9.00 14.23
N ASP A 281 -10.91 8.78 15.27
CA ASP A 281 -10.91 7.56 16.07
C ASP A 281 -11.25 6.35 15.20
N GLY A 282 -10.37 5.39 15.14
CA GLY A 282 -10.50 4.23 14.24
C GLY A 282 -11.69 3.33 14.58
N GLU A 283 -12.00 3.14 15.87
CA GLU A 283 -13.10 2.27 16.32
C GLU A 283 -14.48 2.87 15.99
N THR A 284 -14.61 4.18 16.00
CA THR A 284 -15.93 4.86 15.91
C THR A 284 -16.09 5.80 14.74
N GLY A 285 -15.03 6.15 14.03
CA GLY A 285 -15.02 7.16 12.97
C GLY A 285 -15.30 8.60 13.46
N LYS A 286 -15.23 8.86 14.78
CA LYS A 286 -15.43 10.19 15.36
C LYS A 286 -14.23 11.07 15.07
N ALA A 287 -14.43 12.31 14.63
CA ALA A 287 -13.38 13.29 14.53
C ALA A 287 -12.80 13.62 15.92
N LEU A 288 -11.51 13.38 16.11
CA LEU A 288 -10.77 13.67 17.35
C LEU A 288 -10.17 15.07 17.31
N LYS A 289 -9.45 15.38 16.23
CA LYS A 289 -8.80 16.68 16.04
C LYS A 289 -8.86 17.09 14.58
N THR A 290 -9.11 18.36 14.35
CA THR A 290 -9.11 19.00 13.03
C THR A 290 -8.24 20.24 13.09
N VAL A 291 -7.34 20.39 12.12
CA VAL A 291 -6.46 21.55 11.93
C VAL A 291 -6.52 22.02 10.48
N ASP A 292 -6.07 23.24 10.19
CA ASP A 292 -5.96 23.71 8.82
C ASP A 292 -4.98 22.83 8.01
N TYR A 293 -5.34 22.52 6.76
CA TYR A 293 -4.46 21.74 5.87
C TYR A 293 -3.25 22.57 5.46
N ILE A 294 -2.06 22.02 5.65
CA ILE A 294 -0.79 22.63 5.22
C ILE A 294 -0.21 21.83 4.04
N PRO A 295 0.12 22.52 2.93
CA PRO A 295 -0.08 23.93 2.67
C PRO A 295 -1.54 24.24 2.28
N SER A 296 -2.00 25.43 2.58
CA SER A 296 -3.28 25.91 2.05
C SER A 296 -3.25 26.00 0.52
N ARG A 297 -4.41 25.93 -0.13
CA ARG A 297 -4.54 26.10 -1.59
C ARG A 297 -3.96 27.42 -2.06
N GLY A 298 -4.25 28.51 -1.35
CA GLY A 298 -3.78 29.85 -1.66
C GLY A 298 -4.17 30.29 -3.08
N ASN A 299 -3.25 30.98 -3.77
CA ASN A 299 -3.42 31.33 -5.17
C ASN A 299 -3.17 30.08 -6.05
N ILE A 300 -4.22 29.57 -6.68
CA ILE A 300 -4.18 28.37 -7.52
C ILE A 300 -3.12 28.47 -8.62
N ALA A 301 -3.01 29.65 -9.25
CA ALA A 301 -2.06 29.85 -10.36
C ALA A 301 -0.59 29.70 -9.93
N ALA A 302 -0.27 29.84 -8.63
CA ALA A 302 1.06 29.59 -8.10
C ALA A 302 1.45 28.11 -8.13
N TRP A 303 0.50 27.20 -8.37
CA TRP A 303 0.77 25.76 -8.56
C TRP A 303 0.97 25.37 -10.02
N GLY A 304 1.02 26.35 -10.94
CA GLY A 304 1.32 26.16 -12.34
C GLY A 304 0.11 26.15 -13.28
N ASP A 305 -1.12 26.08 -12.76
CA ASP A 305 -2.35 26.30 -13.52
C ASP A 305 -3.43 27.00 -12.67
N ASN A 306 -4.42 27.60 -13.33
CA ASN A 306 -5.49 28.31 -12.63
C ASN A 306 -6.84 27.58 -12.64
N TYR A 307 -6.86 26.29 -13.03
CA TYR A 307 -8.09 25.52 -13.14
C TYR A 307 -8.13 24.27 -12.24
N GLY A 308 -7.14 24.13 -11.34
CA GLY A 308 -7.17 23.14 -10.28
C GLY A 308 -6.68 21.75 -10.66
N ASN A 309 -5.93 21.60 -11.76
CA ASN A 309 -5.30 20.31 -12.07
C ASN A 309 -4.09 20.05 -11.17
N ARG A 310 -3.19 21.03 -11.06
CA ARG A 310 -1.91 20.85 -10.34
C ARG A 310 -2.03 21.06 -8.83
N VAL A 311 -2.87 22.00 -8.38
CA VAL A 311 -3.05 22.31 -6.95
C VAL A 311 -3.71 21.19 -6.17
N ASP A 312 -4.58 20.40 -6.81
CA ASP A 312 -5.32 19.31 -6.16
C ASP A 312 -4.69 17.93 -6.41
N ARG A 313 -3.37 17.88 -6.54
CA ARG A 313 -2.57 16.66 -6.58
C ARG A 313 -2.03 16.38 -5.17
N PHE A 314 -2.65 15.41 -4.49
CA PHE A 314 -2.32 15.06 -3.11
C PHE A 314 -1.69 13.68 -3.07
N LEU A 315 -0.67 13.52 -2.21
CA LEU A 315 -0.13 12.25 -1.78
C LEU A 315 -0.02 12.26 -0.26
N ALA A 316 0.18 11.09 0.34
CA ALA A 316 0.41 10.94 1.77
C ALA A 316 1.24 9.68 2.04
N CYS A 317 1.89 9.64 3.19
CA CYS A 317 2.54 8.45 3.73
C CYS A 317 2.59 8.50 5.26
N VAL A 318 3.08 7.41 5.84
CA VAL A 318 3.55 7.33 7.22
C VAL A 318 5.06 7.26 7.18
N ALA A 319 5.76 7.85 8.15
CA ALA A 319 7.21 7.80 8.26
C ALA A 319 7.66 7.86 9.71
N TYR A 320 8.68 7.10 10.08
CA TYR A 320 9.31 7.15 11.41
C TYR A 320 10.45 8.18 11.41
N LEU A 321 10.07 9.46 11.34
CA LEU A 321 11.01 10.60 11.18
C LEU A 321 11.94 10.84 12.38
N ASP A 322 11.65 10.25 13.51
CA ASP A 322 12.54 10.27 14.70
C ASP A 322 13.08 8.88 15.04
N GLY A 323 12.86 7.89 14.16
CA GLY A 323 13.25 6.50 14.33
C GLY A 323 12.46 5.74 15.39
N LYS A 324 11.38 6.32 15.95
CA LYS A 324 10.62 5.70 17.06
C LYS A 324 9.12 5.79 16.93
N HIS A 325 8.59 6.94 16.51
CA HIS A 325 7.17 7.22 16.46
C HIS A 325 6.73 7.49 15.03
N PRO A 326 5.57 6.95 14.59
CA PRO A 326 5.06 7.22 13.25
C PRO A 326 4.54 8.65 13.15
N SER A 327 4.99 9.37 12.14
CA SER A 327 4.44 10.67 11.73
C SER A 327 3.56 10.49 10.51
N ALA A 328 2.46 11.23 10.41
CA ALA A 328 1.68 11.31 9.17
C ALA A 328 2.26 12.40 8.26
N VAL A 329 2.41 12.10 6.99
CA VAL A 329 2.94 13.04 6.00
C VAL A 329 1.91 13.28 4.93
N PHE A 330 1.56 14.55 4.67
CA PHE A 330 0.60 14.94 3.66
C PHE A 330 1.22 15.92 2.66
N CYS A 331 1.08 15.64 1.38
CA CYS A 331 1.71 16.38 0.30
C CYS A 331 0.68 17.11 -0.55
N ARG A 332 1.10 18.21 -1.20
CA ARG A 332 0.35 18.90 -2.25
C ARG A 332 1.28 19.31 -3.39
N GLY A 333 0.89 18.94 -4.63
CA GLY A 333 1.60 19.30 -5.84
C GLY A 333 2.83 18.42 -6.11
N TYR A 334 3.16 18.26 -7.39
CA TYR A 334 4.36 17.54 -7.85
C TYR A 334 4.78 17.90 -9.29
N TYR A 335 3.91 18.47 -10.10
CA TYR A 335 4.25 18.91 -11.49
C TYR A 335 5.08 20.20 -11.53
N THR A 336 4.99 21.03 -10.49
CA THR A 336 5.73 22.27 -10.30
C THR A 336 6.08 22.40 -8.82
N ARG A 337 5.46 23.37 -8.10
CA ARG A 337 5.60 23.47 -6.65
C ARG A 337 5.18 22.16 -5.99
N THR A 338 6.00 21.69 -5.07
CA THR A 338 5.78 20.51 -4.25
C THR A 338 5.92 20.90 -2.79
N VAL A 339 4.91 20.60 -1.99
CA VAL A 339 4.95 20.83 -0.54
C VAL A 339 4.66 19.53 0.18
N ILE A 340 5.46 19.22 1.19
CA ILE A 340 5.39 18.04 2.03
C ILE A 340 5.30 18.53 3.47
N ALA A 341 4.28 18.14 4.21
CA ALA A 341 4.06 18.53 5.60
C ALA A 341 3.97 17.28 6.48
N ALA A 342 4.85 17.20 7.48
CA ALA A 342 4.87 16.14 8.48
C ALA A 342 4.11 16.55 9.74
N TRP A 343 3.40 15.59 10.34
CA TRP A 343 2.50 15.79 11.45
C TRP A 343 2.66 14.68 12.50
N ASP A 344 2.65 15.06 13.76
CA ASP A 344 2.67 14.15 14.90
C ASP A 344 1.34 14.18 15.63
N TRP A 345 0.84 13.01 15.99
CA TRP A 345 -0.34 12.82 16.82
C TRP A 345 0.05 12.18 18.15
N ASP A 346 -0.34 12.77 19.26
CA ASP A 346 -0.03 12.31 20.62
C ASP A 346 -1.26 11.79 21.40
N GLY A 347 -2.34 11.45 20.67
CA GLY A 347 -3.64 11.06 21.26
C GLY A 347 -4.53 12.24 21.62
N LYS A 348 -4.03 13.49 21.52
CA LYS A 348 -4.76 14.69 21.91
C LYS A 348 -4.55 15.88 20.96
N GLU A 349 -3.31 16.14 20.59
CA GLU A 349 -2.93 17.26 19.74
C GLU A 349 -2.27 16.77 18.45
N LEU A 350 -2.68 17.38 17.34
CA LEU A 350 -2.09 17.19 16.03
C LEU A 350 -1.17 18.37 15.74
N THR A 351 0.12 18.13 15.72
CA THR A 351 1.15 19.19 15.59
C THR A 351 1.96 19.01 14.30
N SER A 352 2.20 20.10 13.57
CA SER A 352 3.10 20.09 12.42
C SER A 352 4.55 19.96 12.89
N ARG A 353 5.24 18.90 12.47
CA ARG A 353 6.66 18.67 12.78
C ARG A 353 7.55 19.58 11.93
N TRP A 354 7.39 19.54 10.62
CA TRP A 354 8.07 20.38 9.65
C TRP A 354 7.28 20.50 8.34
N VAL A 355 7.65 21.48 7.51
CA VAL A 355 7.08 21.68 6.18
C VAL A 355 8.21 21.95 5.19
N PHE A 356 8.37 21.06 4.22
CA PHE A 356 9.21 21.27 3.04
C PHE A 356 8.40 21.96 1.94
N ASP A 357 8.96 22.95 1.26
CA ASP A 357 8.31 23.69 0.16
C ASP A 357 9.37 23.98 -0.93
N SER A 358 9.23 23.36 -2.09
CA SER A 358 10.18 23.48 -3.20
C SER A 358 10.34 24.89 -3.76
N GLU A 359 9.40 25.78 -3.50
CA GLU A 359 9.42 27.19 -3.96
C GLU A 359 10.04 28.14 -2.95
N LYS A 360 10.32 27.70 -1.74
CA LYS A 360 10.99 28.55 -0.73
C LYS A 360 12.49 28.64 -1.01
N THR A 361 13.03 29.83 -0.82
CA THR A 361 14.46 30.16 -1.02
C THR A 361 15.26 30.19 0.27
N ASP A 362 14.68 29.74 1.39
CA ASP A 362 15.36 29.69 2.69
C ASP A 362 16.47 28.62 2.71
N SER A 363 17.27 28.64 3.78
CA SER A 363 18.42 27.75 3.92
C SER A 363 18.03 26.27 4.02
N ILE A 364 16.81 25.97 4.44
CA ILE A 364 16.31 24.60 4.61
C ILE A 364 16.14 23.92 3.24
N ASN A 365 15.66 24.67 2.24
CA ASN A 365 15.44 24.16 0.88
C ASN A 365 16.64 24.39 -0.05
N ARG A 366 17.76 24.91 0.46
CA ARG A 366 18.98 25.05 -0.33
C ARG A 366 19.68 23.72 -0.44
N ILE A 367 19.84 23.28 -1.66
CA ILE A 367 20.72 22.18 -2.00
C ILE A 367 22.15 22.58 -1.62
N THR A 368 22.81 21.78 -0.81
CA THR A 368 24.21 22.02 -0.41
C THR A 368 25.18 21.88 -1.60
N ASN A 369 24.75 21.21 -2.66
CA ASN A 369 25.46 21.10 -3.92
C ASN A 369 25.04 22.25 -4.87
N PRO A 370 25.91 23.22 -5.20
CA PRO A 370 25.56 24.34 -6.07
C PRO A 370 25.22 23.93 -7.51
N ASN A 371 25.51 22.69 -7.91
CA ASN A 371 25.14 22.12 -9.22
C ASN A 371 23.87 21.27 -9.18
N ALA A 372 23.23 21.12 -8.02
CA ALA A 372 22.02 20.35 -7.90
C ALA A 372 20.83 21.10 -8.50
N LEU A 373 19.91 20.35 -9.12
CA LEU A 373 18.71 20.89 -9.71
C LEU A 373 17.67 21.25 -8.61
N PRO A 374 16.77 22.21 -8.87
CA PRO A 374 15.71 22.54 -7.93
C PRO A 374 14.75 21.36 -7.73
N TYR A 375 14.11 21.31 -6.59
CA TYR A 375 13.13 20.27 -6.21
C TYR A 375 11.77 20.43 -6.90
N SER A 376 11.47 21.60 -7.45
CA SER A 376 10.21 21.86 -8.14
C SER A 376 10.03 20.95 -9.36
N GLY A 377 8.86 20.30 -9.46
CA GLY A 377 8.52 19.42 -10.56
C GLY A 377 9.19 18.04 -10.54
N GLN A 378 9.72 17.62 -9.39
CA GLN A 378 10.46 16.36 -9.28
C GLN A 378 9.66 15.22 -8.60
N GLY A 379 8.44 15.49 -8.13
CA GLY A 379 7.60 14.49 -7.47
C GLY A 379 6.84 13.61 -8.46
N ASN A 380 6.53 12.38 -8.05
CA ASN A 380 5.78 11.38 -8.82
C ASN A 380 4.31 11.28 -8.42
N HIS A 381 3.57 10.37 -9.08
CA HIS A 381 2.23 9.94 -8.69
C HIS A 381 2.22 9.00 -7.47
N ASN A 382 3.36 8.64 -6.94
CA ASN A 382 3.54 7.91 -5.69
C ASN A 382 4.82 8.35 -4.99
N LEU A 383 5.00 7.87 -3.77
CA LEU A 383 6.20 8.09 -2.97
C LEU A 383 6.52 6.81 -2.17
N ARG A 384 7.75 6.71 -1.69
CA ARG A 384 8.20 5.60 -0.84
C ARG A 384 8.97 6.14 0.36
N VAL A 385 8.95 5.36 1.43
CA VAL A 385 9.54 5.73 2.72
C VAL A 385 10.46 4.62 3.20
N GLY A 386 11.59 4.99 3.76
CA GLY A 386 12.53 4.07 4.39
C GLY A 386 13.79 4.79 4.84
N ASP A 387 14.51 4.20 5.77
CA ASP A 387 15.82 4.67 6.22
C ASP A 387 16.86 4.43 5.11
N VAL A 388 17.03 5.42 4.22
CA VAL A 388 17.91 5.27 3.04
C VAL A 388 19.36 5.61 3.35
N ASP A 389 19.64 6.35 4.41
CA ASP A 389 20.99 6.77 4.75
C ASP A 389 21.61 6.03 5.95
N GLY A 390 20.80 5.23 6.65
CA GLY A 390 21.24 4.33 7.72
C GLY A 390 21.34 4.99 9.08
N ASP A 391 20.62 6.09 9.31
CA ASP A 391 20.65 6.82 10.59
C ASP A 391 19.56 6.34 11.58
N GLY A 392 18.70 5.43 11.15
CA GLY A 392 17.59 4.87 11.93
C GLY A 392 16.31 5.68 11.86
N CYS A 393 16.24 6.72 11.04
CA CYS A 393 15.05 7.51 10.76
C CYS A 393 14.66 7.37 9.29
N ASP A 394 13.39 7.58 8.98
CA ASP A 394 12.90 7.43 7.61
C ASP A 394 13.09 8.70 6.78
N GLU A 395 13.54 8.52 5.53
CA GLU A 395 13.49 9.51 4.47
C GLU A 395 12.27 9.28 3.57
N ILE A 396 11.88 10.35 2.87
CA ILE A 396 10.78 10.32 1.91
C ILE A 396 11.36 10.44 0.50
N THR A 397 11.30 9.34 -0.26
CA THR A 397 11.65 9.34 -1.69
C THR A 397 10.40 9.68 -2.51
N TYR A 398 10.48 10.74 -3.30
CA TYR A 398 9.35 11.29 -4.03
C TYR A 398 9.72 11.57 -5.49
N GLY A 399 9.70 10.53 -6.32
CA GLY A 399 10.14 10.59 -7.71
C GLY A 399 11.63 10.89 -7.83
N SER A 400 11.96 11.92 -8.59
CA SER A 400 13.34 12.35 -8.84
C SER A 400 14.00 13.09 -7.66
N MET A 401 13.39 13.10 -6.47
CA MET A 401 13.93 13.74 -5.27
C MET A 401 13.78 12.86 -4.02
N ALA A 402 14.57 13.14 -3.01
CA ALA A 402 14.42 12.62 -1.66
C ALA A 402 14.52 13.75 -0.63
N ILE A 403 13.73 13.60 0.44
CA ILE A 403 13.64 14.55 1.56
C ILE A 403 14.07 13.81 2.81
N ASN A 404 14.97 14.42 3.55
CA ASN A 404 15.52 13.91 4.80
C ASN A 404 14.47 13.92 5.92
N ASN A 405 14.67 13.10 6.95
CA ASN A 405 13.79 12.96 8.11
C ASN A 405 13.49 14.28 8.84
N ASP A 406 14.40 15.28 8.75
CA ASP A 406 14.26 16.62 9.34
C ASP A 406 13.52 17.63 8.43
N GLY A 407 13.06 17.21 7.24
CA GLY A 407 12.39 18.07 6.27
C GLY A 407 13.33 18.86 5.37
N THR A 408 14.64 18.62 5.42
CA THR A 408 15.60 19.18 4.46
C THR A 408 15.67 18.33 3.19
N GLY A 409 16.07 18.94 2.08
CA GLY A 409 16.28 18.19 0.83
C GLY A 409 17.53 17.30 0.92
N LEU A 410 17.38 16.00 0.70
CA LEU A 410 18.51 15.07 0.66
C LEU A 410 19.23 15.12 -0.68
N TYR A 411 18.50 14.93 -1.79
CA TYR A 411 19.00 15.09 -3.16
C TYR A 411 17.89 15.32 -4.17
N THR A 412 18.27 15.72 -5.39
CA THR A 412 17.44 15.67 -6.59
C THR A 412 18.29 15.25 -7.79
N ILE A 413 17.73 14.40 -8.68
CA ILE A 413 18.40 13.94 -9.89
C ILE A 413 17.98 14.72 -11.13
N GLY A 414 16.92 15.55 -11.05
CA GLY A 414 16.50 16.47 -12.10
C GLY A 414 15.83 15.82 -13.31
N MET A 415 15.33 14.58 -13.19
CA MET A 415 14.64 13.88 -14.28
C MET A 415 13.14 14.18 -14.36
N GLY A 416 12.62 14.99 -13.41
CA GLY A 416 11.24 15.46 -13.42
C GLY A 416 10.26 14.44 -12.85
N HIS A 417 9.00 14.62 -13.25
CA HIS A 417 7.85 13.85 -12.79
C HIS A 417 7.80 12.44 -13.39
N GLY A 418 7.19 11.49 -12.67
CA GLY A 418 7.00 10.12 -13.10
C GLY A 418 5.80 9.40 -12.47
N ASP A 419 5.57 8.15 -12.87
CA ASP A 419 4.35 7.39 -12.59
C ASP A 419 4.52 6.22 -11.62
N ALA A 420 5.71 5.63 -11.51
CA ALA A 420 5.95 4.47 -10.67
C ALA A 420 7.34 4.55 -10.02
N LEU A 421 7.40 4.21 -8.74
CA LEU A 421 8.60 4.30 -7.91
C LEU A 421 8.64 3.10 -6.95
N HIS A 422 9.74 2.35 -6.94
CA HIS A 422 9.97 1.17 -6.10
C HIS A 422 11.22 1.36 -5.27
N LEU A 423 11.11 1.24 -3.94
CA LEU A 423 12.20 1.38 -2.96
C LEU A 423 12.35 0.09 -2.18
N MET A 424 13.44 -0.63 -2.40
CA MET A 424 13.72 -1.92 -1.74
C MET A 424 15.23 -2.15 -1.63
N ALA A 425 15.63 -3.21 -0.94
CA ALA A 425 16.94 -3.83 -1.13
C ALA A 425 16.89 -4.71 -2.39
N PHE A 426 17.55 -4.28 -3.47
CA PHE A 426 17.53 -4.99 -4.76
C PHE A 426 18.61 -6.10 -4.84
N TYR A 427 19.66 -6.00 -4.05
CA TYR A 427 20.76 -6.95 -4.07
C TYR A 427 20.61 -7.98 -2.93
N PRO A 428 20.84 -9.28 -3.18
CA PRO A 428 21.00 -10.25 -2.10
C PRO A 428 22.11 -9.80 -1.14
N ASP A 429 21.93 -10.05 0.13
CA ASP A 429 22.92 -9.73 1.18
C ASP A 429 23.24 -8.22 1.34
N SER A 430 22.45 -7.33 0.74
CA SER A 430 22.59 -5.89 0.91
C SER A 430 21.63 -5.36 1.97
N THR A 431 22.11 -4.40 2.74
CA THR A 431 21.31 -3.62 3.71
C THR A 431 20.98 -2.22 3.18
N SER A 432 21.59 -1.83 2.04
CA SER A 432 21.31 -0.55 1.40
C SER A 432 20.09 -0.66 0.49
N LEU A 433 19.29 0.42 0.44
CA LEU A 433 18.13 0.52 -0.41
C LEU A 433 18.48 1.14 -1.78
N GLN A 434 17.80 0.71 -2.81
CA GLN A 434 17.86 1.25 -4.15
C GLN A 434 16.47 1.66 -4.61
N LEU A 435 16.42 2.49 -5.65
CA LEU A 435 15.21 2.96 -6.29
C LEU A 435 15.18 2.56 -7.76
N TRP A 436 14.04 2.01 -8.19
CA TRP A 436 13.65 1.94 -9.59
C TRP A 436 12.53 2.95 -9.85
N ASP A 437 12.73 3.86 -10.81
CA ASP A 437 11.82 4.96 -11.11
C ASP A 437 11.55 5.10 -12.61
N VAL A 438 10.35 5.54 -13.00
CA VAL A 438 9.96 5.77 -14.39
C VAL A 438 9.45 7.19 -14.57
N HIS A 439 9.81 7.84 -15.69
CA HIS A 439 9.61 9.27 -15.93
C HIS A 439 8.66 9.54 -17.10
N GLU A 440 7.80 10.56 -16.95
CA GLU A 440 6.86 11.02 -18.00
C GLU A 440 7.56 11.81 -19.12
N ASN A 441 8.67 12.46 -18.82
CA ASN A 441 9.33 13.23 -19.86
C ASN A 441 9.92 12.31 -20.94
N LYS A 442 9.75 12.69 -22.20
CA LYS A 442 10.17 11.91 -23.37
C LYS A 442 11.68 11.98 -23.62
N ARG A 443 12.48 11.74 -22.62
CA ARG A 443 13.94 11.78 -22.66
C ARG A 443 14.59 10.83 -21.67
N ASP A 444 14.08 10.82 -20.44
CA ASP A 444 14.80 10.23 -19.31
C ASP A 444 14.43 8.75 -19.09
N GLY A 445 13.21 8.33 -19.46
CA GLY A 445 12.82 6.93 -19.50
C GLY A 445 12.67 6.32 -18.10
N SER A 446 13.61 5.49 -17.69
CA SER A 446 13.64 4.84 -16.38
C SER A 446 15.04 4.83 -15.81
N ASP A 447 15.18 4.93 -14.50
CA ASP A 447 16.48 4.85 -13.82
C ASP A 447 16.48 3.89 -12.64
N PHE A 448 17.65 3.28 -12.43
CA PHE A 448 17.99 2.53 -11.23
C PHE A 448 19.10 3.26 -10.49
N ARG A 449 18.86 3.59 -9.21
CA ARG A 449 19.76 4.45 -8.44
C ARG A 449 19.94 4.00 -6.99
N ASP A 450 21.04 4.41 -6.41
CA ASP A 450 21.31 4.35 -4.99
C ASP A 450 20.36 5.32 -4.26
N ALA A 451 19.57 4.80 -3.31
CA ALA A 451 18.52 5.57 -2.65
C ALA A 451 19.06 6.64 -1.68
N ARG A 452 20.24 6.41 -1.11
CA ARG A 452 20.91 7.33 -0.18
C ARG A 452 21.41 8.60 -0.85
N THR A 453 22.00 8.44 -2.04
CA THR A 453 22.77 9.51 -2.70
C THR A 453 22.15 10.06 -3.97
N GLY A 454 21.14 9.36 -4.52
CA GLY A 454 20.58 9.65 -5.84
C GLY A 454 21.54 9.32 -6.99
N ARG A 455 22.68 8.64 -6.74
CA ARG A 455 23.63 8.26 -7.78
C ARG A 455 23.01 7.21 -8.71
N ILE A 456 22.88 7.57 -9.98
CA ILE A 456 22.36 6.65 -11.01
C ILE A 456 23.34 5.49 -11.19
N ILE A 457 22.85 4.26 -11.05
CA ILE A 457 23.56 3.01 -11.31
C ILE A 457 23.49 2.72 -12.81
N PHE A 458 22.27 2.72 -13.38
CA PHE A 458 22.05 2.71 -14.82
C PHE A 458 20.73 3.41 -15.18
N GLN A 459 20.59 3.79 -16.45
CA GLN A 459 19.42 4.48 -16.99
C GLN A 459 19.01 3.88 -18.33
N ILE A 460 17.71 3.70 -18.52
CA ILE A 460 17.09 3.27 -19.77
C ILE A 460 16.38 4.47 -20.39
N LYS A 461 17.01 5.13 -21.34
CA LYS A 461 16.43 6.29 -22.04
C LYS A 461 15.23 5.89 -22.90
N SER A 462 14.24 6.76 -22.97
CA SER A 462 13.03 6.54 -23.77
C SER A 462 12.54 7.85 -24.37
N ASP A 463 11.94 7.77 -25.56
CA ASP A 463 11.30 8.89 -26.27
C ASP A 463 9.78 8.95 -26.08
N ILE A 464 9.24 8.06 -25.22
CA ILE A 464 7.83 8.07 -24.84
C ILE A 464 7.67 8.47 -23.36
N ASP A 465 6.46 8.79 -22.97
CA ASP A 465 5.99 8.87 -21.62
C ASP A 465 5.95 7.44 -21.03
N VAL A 466 6.76 7.17 -19.98
CA VAL A 466 6.85 5.86 -19.35
C VAL A 466 5.88 5.81 -18.17
N GLY A 467 4.64 5.48 -18.48
CA GLY A 467 3.53 5.55 -17.51
C GLY A 467 3.41 4.34 -16.56
N ARG A 468 4.33 3.37 -16.61
CA ARG A 468 4.34 2.18 -15.75
C ARG A 468 5.75 1.61 -15.61
N GLY A 469 6.00 1.07 -14.44
CA GLY A 469 7.19 0.31 -14.13
C GLY A 469 6.95 -0.60 -12.94
N MET A 470 7.76 -1.65 -12.81
CA MET A 470 7.68 -2.63 -11.74
C MET A 470 9.08 -3.15 -11.40
N ALA A 471 9.27 -3.57 -10.17
CA ALA A 471 10.44 -4.29 -9.70
C ALA A 471 10.03 -5.47 -8.82
N ALA A 472 10.57 -6.65 -9.07
CA ALA A 472 10.31 -7.86 -8.29
C ALA A 472 11.31 -8.96 -8.66
N ASP A 473 11.53 -9.94 -7.79
CA ASP A 473 12.23 -11.18 -8.12
C ASP A 473 11.30 -12.09 -8.93
N ILE A 474 11.56 -12.23 -10.22
CA ILE A 474 10.76 -13.06 -11.15
C ILE A 474 11.60 -14.08 -11.92
N ASP A 475 12.92 -14.01 -11.82
CA ASP A 475 13.86 -14.92 -12.50
C ASP A 475 14.96 -15.42 -11.55
N PRO A 476 14.83 -16.62 -11.00
CA PRO A 476 15.78 -17.16 -10.01
C PRO A 476 17.17 -17.43 -10.58
N THR A 477 17.38 -17.26 -11.87
CA THR A 477 18.69 -17.45 -12.52
C THR A 477 19.58 -16.22 -12.43
N ASN A 478 19.01 -15.07 -12.06
CA ASN A 478 19.72 -13.80 -11.85
C ASN A 478 19.64 -13.41 -10.38
N PRO A 479 20.74 -13.30 -9.65
CA PRO A 479 20.70 -12.82 -8.28
C PRO A 479 20.25 -11.34 -8.20
N GLY A 480 19.26 -11.04 -7.37
CA GLY A 480 18.71 -9.71 -7.21
C GLY A 480 17.33 -9.56 -7.85
N LEU A 481 16.71 -8.38 -7.70
CA LEU A 481 15.39 -8.11 -8.25
C LEU A 481 15.48 -7.68 -9.71
N GLU A 482 14.54 -8.12 -10.53
CA GLU A 482 14.36 -7.63 -11.89
C GLU A 482 13.55 -6.34 -11.92
N MET A 483 13.81 -5.52 -12.96
CA MET A 483 13.16 -4.25 -13.21
C MET A 483 12.67 -4.16 -14.65
N TRP A 484 11.45 -3.66 -14.85
CA TRP A 484 10.89 -3.43 -16.18
C TRP A 484 9.94 -2.25 -16.22
N SER A 485 9.63 -1.76 -17.42
CA SER A 485 8.74 -0.63 -17.60
C SER A 485 7.96 -0.73 -18.92
N SER A 486 7.01 0.19 -19.12
CA SER A 486 6.24 0.29 -20.35
C SER A 486 7.05 0.77 -21.57
N SER A 487 8.30 1.19 -21.40
CA SER A 487 9.14 1.69 -22.48
C SER A 487 9.56 0.62 -23.48
N GLN A 488 9.74 -0.62 -23.01
CA GLN A 488 10.18 -1.73 -23.87
C GLN A 488 9.81 -3.10 -23.28
N ARG A 489 9.91 -4.14 -24.11
CA ARG A 489 9.71 -5.53 -23.69
C ARG A 489 10.94 -6.03 -22.95
N GLY A 490 10.73 -7.03 -22.07
CA GLY A 490 11.78 -7.62 -21.28
C GLY A 490 11.95 -6.95 -19.93
N TYR A 491 13.01 -7.32 -19.25
CA TYR A 491 13.39 -6.82 -17.93
C TYR A 491 14.90 -6.61 -17.87
N PHE A 492 15.33 -5.90 -16.84
CA PHE A 492 16.74 -5.67 -16.54
C PHE A 492 17.08 -6.31 -15.19
N ASP A 493 18.23 -6.94 -15.10
CA ASP A 493 18.78 -7.38 -13.82
C ASP A 493 19.46 -6.20 -13.09
N VAL A 494 19.91 -6.41 -11.85
CA VAL A 494 20.58 -5.39 -11.03
C VAL A 494 21.91 -4.88 -11.61
N ASN A 495 22.47 -5.55 -12.61
CA ASN A 495 23.68 -5.13 -13.33
C ASN A 495 23.35 -4.32 -14.60
N GLY A 496 22.06 -4.15 -14.92
CA GLY A 496 21.61 -3.46 -16.12
C GLY A 496 21.64 -4.31 -17.40
N ASN A 497 21.81 -5.63 -17.29
CA ASN A 497 21.70 -6.53 -18.43
C ASN A 497 20.23 -6.68 -18.83
N HIS A 498 19.96 -6.55 -20.14
CA HIS A 498 18.63 -6.64 -20.70
C HIS A 498 18.27 -8.07 -21.11
N HIS A 499 17.20 -8.60 -20.58
CA HIS A 499 16.62 -9.90 -20.88
C HIS A 499 15.34 -9.73 -21.70
N ASN A 500 15.38 -10.07 -22.98
CA ASN A 500 14.27 -9.88 -23.91
C ASN A 500 13.13 -10.86 -23.67
N THR A 501 11.89 -10.38 -23.79
CA THR A 501 10.69 -11.21 -23.80
C THR A 501 9.87 -10.99 -25.08
N SER A 502 9.06 -11.99 -25.47
CA SER A 502 8.21 -11.89 -26.66
C SER A 502 7.01 -10.96 -26.45
N THR A 503 6.59 -10.74 -25.19
CA THR A 503 5.44 -9.92 -24.78
C THR A 503 5.87 -8.96 -23.67
N PHE A 504 5.07 -7.92 -23.43
CA PHE A 504 5.22 -7.12 -22.21
C PHE A 504 4.89 -7.97 -20.98
N ILE A 505 5.69 -7.81 -19.94
CA ILE A 505 5.45 -8.37 -18.62
C ILE A 505 4.39 -7.49 -17.93
N PRO A 506 3.39 -8.04 -17.21
CA PRO A 506 2.48 -7.25 -16.39
C PRO A 506 3.22 -6.32 -15.43
N GLN A 507 2.72 -5.09 -15.21
CA GLN A 507 3.53 -4.04 -14.59
C GLN A 507 2.76 -3.08 -13.68
N ASN A 508 1.50 -3.44 -13.32
CA ASN A 508 0.71 -2.58 -12.45
C ASN A 508 0.92 -2.88 -10.97
N SER A 509 1.06 -4.15 -10.59
CA SER A 509 1.28 -4.58 -9.21
C SER A 509 1.88 -6.00 -9.17
N ALA A 510 2.28 -6.45 -7.99
CA ALA A 510 2.79 -7.79 -7.73
C ALA A 510 2.36 -8.28 -6.35
N VAL A 511 2.40 -9.60 -6.12
CA VAL A 511 1.91 -10.26 -4.91
C VAL A 511 2.70 -11.53 -4.64
N TRP A 512 3.00 -11.86 -3.38
CA TRP A 512 3.47 -13.18 -2.99
C TRP A 512 2.28 -14.11 -2.81
N TRP A 513 2.06 -15.00 -3.77
CA TRP A 513 0.85 -15.81 -3.83
C TRP A 513 1.07 -17.31 -3.79
N ASP A 514 2.01 -17.82 -4.56
CA ASP A 514 2.29 -19.25 -4.59
C ASP A 514 3.21 -19.71 -3.43
N GLY A 515 3.84 -20.84 -3.53
CA GLY A 515 4.58 -21.42 -2.42
C GLY A 515 6.06 -21.10 -2.40
N ASP A 516 6.60 -20.34 -3.37
CA ASP A 516 8.02 -19.99 -3.44
C ASP A 516 8.28 -18.49 -3.09
N LYS A 517 9.51 -18.02 -3.25
CA LYS A 517 9.89 -16.64 -2.92
C LYS A 517 9.79 -15.67 -4.09
N LEU A 518 9.62 -16.19 -5.32
CA LEU A 518 9.44 -15.34 -6.49
C LEU A 518 8.08 -14.65 -6.41
N ARG A 519 8.02 -13.44 -6.90
CA ARG A 519 6.80 -12.64 -6.81
C ARG A 519 5.92 -12.84 -8.04
N GLU A 520 4.63 -13.11 -7.84
CA GLU A 520 3.62 -13.14 -8.89
C GLU A 520 3.20 -11.74 -9.27
N LEU A 521 2.72 -11.61 -10.51
CA LEU A 521 2.30 -10.35 -11.11
C LEU A 521 0.79 -10.21 -11.02
N LEU A 522 0.35 -9.11 -10.40
CA LEU A 522 -1.06 -8.81 -10.15
C LEU A 522 -1.50 -7.67 -11.08
N ASP A 523 -2.17 -8.00 -12.16
CA ASP A 523 -2.59 -7.03 -13.18
C ASP A 523 -3.86 -7.48 -13.89
N ARG A 524 -4.70 -6.55 -14.32
CA ARG A 524 -5.89 -6.81 -15.14
C ARG A 524 -6.80 -7.92 -14.60
N GLU A 525 -7.03 -7.91 -13.30
CA GLU A 525 -7.89 -8.89 -12.58
C GLU A 525 -7.33 -10.32 -12.60
N THR A 526 -6.01 -10.48 -12.79
CA THR A 526 -5.33 -11.78 -12.77
C THR A 526 -4.09 -11.77 -11.89
N ILE A 527 -3.79 -12.94 -11.31
CA ILE A 527 -2.47 -13.26 -10.78
C ILE A 527 -1.78 -14.18 -11.78
N THR A 528 -0.58 -13.80 -12.20
CA THR A 528 0.21 -14.58 -13.15
C THR A 528 1.61 -14.84 -12.62
N LYS A 529 2.13 -16.04 -12.86
CA LYS A 529 3.54 -16.40 -12.61
C LYS A 529 4.35 -16.18 -13.89
N PHE A 530 5.45 -15.46 -13.78
CA PHE A 530 6.39 -15.36 -14.90
C PHE A 530 7.22 -16.65 -15.00
N ASN A 531 7.25 -17.25 -16.17
CA ASN A 531 8.07 -18.41 -16.47
C ASN A 531 9.30 -17.95 -17.24
N TRP A 532 10.43 -17.84 -16.57
CA TRP A 532 11.70 -17.34 -17.10
C TRP A 532 12.27 -18.23 -18.23
N ASN A 533 12.00 -19.54 -18.22
CA ASN A 533 12.47 -20.46 -19.27
C ASN A 533 11.75 -20.24 -20.61
N THR A 534 10.48 -19.86 -20.57
CA THR A 534 9.65 -19.63 -21.76
C THR A 534 9.40 -18.16 -22.06
N SER A 535 9.78 -17.25 -21.15
CA SER A 535 9.51 -15.80 -21.18
C SER A 535 8.02 -15.49 -21.34
N ARG A 536 7.15 -16.24 -20.63
CA ARG A 536 5.69 -16.10 -20.66
C ARG A 536 5.11 -16.08 -19.27
N CYS A 537 3.96 -15.43 -19.12
CA CYS A 537 3.18 -15.44 -17.88
C CYS A 537 2.10 -16.52 -17.95
N GLU A 538 1.98 -17.28 -16.86
CA GLU A 538 0.97 -18.34 -16.68
C GLU A 538 -0.06 -17.84 -15.65
N ILE A 539 -1.36 -17.97 -15.95
CA ILE A 539 -2.42 -17.50 -15.06
C ILE A 539 -2.59 -18.49 -13.91
N LEU A 540 -2.37 -18.02 -12.69
CA LEU A 540 -2.67 -18.75 -11.46
C LEU A 540 -4.10 -18.48 -10.96
N LYS A 541 -4.57 -17.24 -11.11
CA LYS A 541 -5.91 -16.82 -10.67
C LYS A 541 -6.50 -15.80 -11.63
N ASN A 542 -7.80 -15.94 -11.91
CA ASN A 542 -8.58 -14.95 -12.66
C ASN A 542 -9.81 -14.52 -11.85
N PHE A 543 -9.77 -13.32 -11.31
CA PHE A 543 -10.86 -12.78 -10.47
C PHE A 543 -12.10 -12.41 -11.29
N ARG A 544 -11.95 -12.10 -12.58
CA ARG A 544 -13.04 -11.74 -13.49
C ARG A 544 -14.03 -12.89 -13.66
N ASP A 545 -13.54 -14.13 -13.70
CA ASP A 545 -14.37 -15.33 -13.86
C ASP A 545 -15.26 -15.59 -12.64
N GLU A 546 -14.89 -15.01 -11.50
CA GLU A 546 -15.67 -15.08 -10.26
C GLU A 546 -16.57 -13.84 -10.03
N GLY A 547 -16.73 -12.98 -11.04
CA GLY A 547 -17.59 -11.80 -10.97
C GLY A 547 -16.98 -10.61 -10.22
N CYS A 548 -15.68 -10.62 -9.99
CA CYS A 548 -14.95 -9.50 -9.40
C CYS A 548 -14.57 -8.44 -10.45
N ALA A 549 -14.10 -7.30 -9.98
CA ALA A 549 -13.55 -6.22 -10.77
C ALA A 549 -12.49 -5.44 -9.99
N PHE A 550 -11.47 -5.00 -10.69
CA PHE A 550 -10.44 -4.10 -10.19
C PHE A 550 -10.85 -2.64 -10.37
N ASN A 551 -10.04 -1.74 -9.86
CA ASN A 551 -10.29 -0.31 -9.80
C ASN A 551 -9.38 0.49 -10.74
N ASN A 552 -9.55 1.81 -10.76
CA ASN A 552 -8.61 2.79 -11.33
C ASN A 552 -8.30 2.62 -12.83
N SER A 553 -9.28 2.18 -13.64
CA SER A 553 -9.23 2.13 -15.10
C SER A 553 -8.00 1.38 -15.63
N SER A 554 -7.10 2.06 -16.35
CA SER A 554 -5.90 1.43 -16.94
C SER A 554 -4.88 0.94 -15.89
N LYS A 555 -4.98 1.40 -14.66
CA LYS A 555 -4.12 0.99 -13.54
C LYS A 555 -4.51 -0.39 -13.01
N MET A 556 -5.80 -0.77 -13.13
CA MET A 556 -6.32 -2.12 -12.85
C MET A 556 -5.82 -2.71 -11.53
N ASN A 557 -5.98 -1.96 -10.43
CA ASN A 557 -5.58 -2.36 -9.10
C ASN A 557 -6.72 -3.07 -8.35
N PRO A 558 -6.44 -4.01 -7.42
CA PRO A 558 -7.41 -4.46 -6.43
C PRO A 558 -7.80 -3.33 -5.49
N CYS A 559 -8.63 -3.59 -4.50
CA CYS A 559 -8.85 -2.62 -3.42
C CYS A 559 -7.63 -2.51 -2.51
N LEU A 560 -6.95 -3.63 -2.24
CA LEU A 560 -5.71 -3.74 -1.47
C LEU A 560 -5.04 -5.08 -1.78
N SER A 561 -3.72 -5.14 -1.70
CA SER A 561 -2.95 -6.40 -1.64
C SER A 561 -1.92 -6.32 -0.51
N ALA A 562 -2.01 -7.22 0.50
CA ALA A 562 -1.12 -7.20 1.65
C ALA A 562 -1.21 -8.50 2.47
N ASP A 563 -0.17 -8.80 3.27
CA ASP A 563 -0.17 -9.86 4.30
C ASP A 563 -1.02 -9.44 5.50
N ILE A 564 -2.34 -9.61 5.42
CA ILE A 564 -3.27 -9.17 6.48
C ILE A 564 -3.78 -10.28 7.39
N ILE A 565 -3.73 -11.53 6.95
CA ILE A 565 -4.15 -12.73 7.71
C ILE A 565 -3.35 -13.94 7.23
N GLY A 566 -3.38 -15.04 7.98
CA GLY A 566 -2.74 -16.28 7.53
C GLY A 566 -1.23 -16.30 7.68
N ASP A 567 -0.55 -16.92 6.74
CA ASP A 567 0.91 -16.97 6.71
C ASP A 567 1.50 -15.71 6.04
N TRP A 568 2.79 -15.67 5.78
CA TRP A 568 3.53 -14.55 5.22
C TRP A 568 3.08 -14.11 3.81
N ARG A 569 2.24 -14.90 3.12
CA ARG A 569 1.78 -14.57 1.77
C ARG A 569 0.64 -13.56 1.80
N GLU A 570 0.58 -12.78 0.73
CA GLU A 570 -0.33 -11.64 0.67
C GLU A 570 -1.76 -12.05 0.29
N GLU A 571 -2.74 -11.42 0.91
CA GLU A 571 -4.13 -11.45 0.49
C GLU A 571 -4.41 -10.40 -0.58
N VAL A 572 -5.42 -10.68 -1.40
CA VAL A 572 -5.92 -9.73 -2.41
C VAL A 572 -7.38 -9.40 -2.10
N ILE A 573 -7.65 -8.15 -1.73
CA ILE A 573 -9.00 -7.64 -1.47
C ILE A 573 -9.59 -7.10 -2.76
N VAL A 574 -10.68 -7.71 -3.21
CA VAL A 574 -11.32 -7.37 -4.48
C VAL A 574 -12.82 -7.15 -4.29
N ARG A 575 -13.37 -6.13 -4.93
CA ARG A 575 -14.83 -5.94 -4.97
C ARG A 575 -15.51 -6.85 -6.00
N THR A 576 -16.77 -7.18 -5.76
CA THR A 576 -17.65 -7.67 -6.84
C THR A 576 -18.00 -6.54 -7.80
N ARG A 577 -18.39 -6.87 -9.04
CA ARG A 577 -18.75 -5.85 -10.06
C ARG A 577 -19.86 -4.91 -9.61
N ASP A 578 -20.81 -5.41 -8.85
CA ASP A 578 -21.92 -4.63 -8.29
C ASP A 578 -21.57 -3.93 -6.97
N SER A 579 -20.36 -4.11 -6.47
CA SER A 579 -19.87 -3.56 -5.20
C SER A 579 -20.75 -3.87 -3.99
N LYS A 580 -21.39 -5.05 -3.95
CA LYS A 580 -22.15 -5.51 -2.79
C LYS A 580 -21.35 -6.42 -1.85
N GLU A 581 -20.15 -6.79 -2.27
CA GLU A 581 -19.28 -7.68 -1.51
C GLU A 581 -17.81 -7.31 -1.76
N LEU A 582 -17.00 -7.30 -0.71
CA LEU A 582 -15.56 -7.47 -0.80
C LEU A 582 -15.23 -8.95 -0.60
N ARG A 583 -14.24 -9.41 -1.32
CA ARG A 583 -13.65 -10.74 -1.16
C ARG A 583 -12.18 -10.60 -0.80
N VAL A 584 -11.83 -11.12 0.36
CA VAL A 584 -10.44 -11.24 0.80
C VAL A 584 -9.95 -12.61 0.36
N TYR A 585 -9.27 -12.65 -0.77
CA TYR A 585 -8.69 -13.87 -1.32
C TYR A 585 -7.39 -14.18 -0.61
N THR A 586 -7.26 -15.41 -0.12
CA THR A 586 -6.02 -15.98 0.39
C THR A 586 -5.64 -17.21 -0.43
N THR A 587 -4.37 -17.53 -0.47
CA THR A 587 -3.89 -18.70 -1.22
C THR A 587 -4.14 -20.00 -0.46
N THR A 588 -4.45 -21.06 -1.20
CA THR A 588 -4.54 -22.45 -0.69
C THR A 588 -3.39 -23.33 -1.19
N ILE A 589 -2.40 -22.76 -1.85
CA ILE A 589 -1.21 -23.44 -2.37
C ILE A 589 -0.28 -23.75 -1.19
N PRO A 590 0.20 -25.00 -1.03
CA PRO A 590 1.16 -25.30 0.04
C PRO A 590 2.50 -24.59 -0.16
N THR A 591 3.13 -24.17 0.93
CA THR A 591 4.49 -23.63 0.94
C THR A 591 5.38 -24.42 1.89
N PRO A 592 6.66 -24.69 1.53
CA PRO A 592 7.64 -25.25 2.43
C PRO A 592 8.27 -24.21 3.37
N TYR A 593 8.01 -22.93 3.15
CA TYR A 593 8.63 -21.82 3.86
C TYR A 593 7.79 -21.35 5.04
N ARG A 594 8.49 -20.86 6.07
CA ARG A 594 7.92 -20.19 7.23
C ARG A 594 8.71 -18.91 7.50
N PHE A 595 8.09 -17.78 7.27
CA PHE A 595 8.64 -16.46 7.55
C PHE A 595 7.77 -15.72 8.57
N HIS A 596 8.33 -14.71 9.21
CA HIS A 596 7.53 -13.78 10.01
C HIS A 596 6.54 -13.03 9.09
N SER A 597 5.44 -12.57 9.67
CA SER A 597 4.50 -11.73 8.93
C SER A 597 5.21 -10.48 8.40
N PHE A 598 5.00 -10.15 7.13
CA PHE A 598 5.55 -8.92 6.54
C PHE A 598 5.00 -7.66 7.22
N MET A 599 3.81 -7.72 7.84
CA MET A 599 3.27 -6.60 8.59
C MET A 599 4.07 -6.25 9.86
N GLU A 600 5.02 -7.09 10.28
CA GLU A 600 5.99 -6.75 11.33
C GLU A 600 7.22 -6.00 10.80
N ASP A 601 7.38 -5.94 9.48
CA ASP A 601 8.37 -5.13 8.79
C ASP A 601 7.86 -3.70 8.61
N ILE A 602 8.55 -2.70 9.16
CA ILE A 602 8.08 -1.31 9.18
C ILE A 602 7.92 -0.75 7.76
N PRO A 603 8.90 -0.83 6.84
CA PRO A 603 8.72 -0.37 5.46
C PRO A 603 7.56 -1.06 4.74
N TYR A 604 7.38 -2.37 4.93
CA TYR A 604 6.25 -3.08 4.35
C TYR A 604 4.91 -2.54 4.87
N LYS A 605 4.77 -2.38 6.20
CA LYS A 605 3.55 -1.85 6.81
C LYS A 605 3.25 -0.41 6.36
N ILE A 606 4.27 0.45 6.26
CA ILE A 606 4.16 1.80 5.69
C ILE A 606 3.70 1.72 4.23
N SER A 607 4.25 0.80 3.44
CA SER A 607 3.84 0.59 2.04
C SER A 607 2.37 0.17 1.93
N VAL A 608 1.88 -0.71 2.83
CA VAL A 608 0.45 -1.08 2.90
C VAL A 608 -0.42 0.14 3.21
N ALA A 609 -0.04 0.97 4.18
CA ALA A 609 -0.77 2.20 4.51
C ALA A 609 -0.81 3.19 3.32
N THR A 610 0.19 3.18 2.44
CA THR A 610 0.31 4.06 1.28
C THR A 610 -0.22 3.46 -0.03
N GLU A 611 -0.67 2.20 -0.07
CA GLU A 611 -1.15 1.58 -1.32
C GLU A 611 -2.34 2.33 -1.93
N ASN A 612 -3.20 2.96 -1.13
CA ASN A 612 -4.33 3.77 -1.60
C ASN A 612 -3.92 5.10 -2.25
N VAL A 613 -2.63 5.43 -2.31
CA VAL A 613 -2.13 6.76 -2.67
C VAL A 613 -1.76 6.83 -4.15
N GLY A 614 -2.31 7.85 -4.83
CA GLY A 614 -1.97 8.15 -6.23
C GLY A 614 -2.27 6.99 -7.18
N TYR A 615 -1.23 6.42 -7.75
CA TYR A 615 -1.33 5.30 -8.70
C TYR A 615 -0.99 3.96 -8.06
N ASN A 616 -1.57 3.60 -6.97
CA ASN A 616 -1.42 2.37 -6.20
C ASN A 616 -0.22 1.49 -6.61
N GLN A 617 0.70 1.25 -5.72
CA GLN A 617 1.86 0.38 -5.94
C GLN A 617 1.85 -0.75 -4.89
N PRO A 618 2.34 -1.95 -5.20
CA PRO A 618 2.35 -3.06 -4.24
C PRO A 618 3.16 -2.71 -3.00
N PRO A 619 2.85 -3.28 -1.84
CA PRO A 619 3.68 -3.12 -0.65
C PRO A 619 5.05 -3.77 -0.85
N GLU A 620 6.07 -3.18 -0.28
CA GLU A 620 7.48 -3.54 -0.46
C GLU A 620 8.18 -3.63 0.89
N PRO A 621 8.93 -4.74 1.17
CA PRO A 621 9.69 -4.88 2.40
C PRO A 621 10.97 -4.04 2.38
N GLY A 622 11.46 -3.67 3.57
CA GLY A 622 12.71 -2.96 3.74
C GLY A 622 13.96 -3.82 3.58
N PHE A 623 13.81 -5.09 3.23
CA PHE A 623 14.89 -6.06 3.09
C PHE A 623 14.74 -6.83 1.78
N TYR A 624 15.84 -7.47 1.33
CA TYR A 624 15.78 -8.35 0.17
C TYR A 624 14.97 -9.61 0.50
N PHE A 625 13.92 -9.85 -0.27
CA PHE A 625 13.14 -11.07 -0.20
C PHE A 625 13.02 -11.69 -1.59
N GLY A 626 13.90 -12.65 -1.86
CA GLY A 626 14.02 -13.32 -3.15
C GLY A 626 14.93 -14.55 -3.06
N ILE A 627 15.31 -15.08 -4.22
CA ILE A 627 16.22 -16.21 -4.30
C ILE A 627 17.65 -15.73 -4.09
N THR A 628 18.41 -16.44 -3.28
CA THR A 628 19.82 -16.16 -3.01
C THR A 628 20.74 -17.15 -3.70
N ASN A 629 22.01 -16.78 -3.91
CA ASN A 629 23.03 -17.66 -4.53
C ASN A 629 23.25 -18.99 -3.80
N ASN A 630 22.71 -19.16 -2.59
CA ASN A 630 22.90 -20.36 -1.76
C ASN A 630 21.69 -21.30 -1.77
N GLU A 631 20.64 -20.96 -2.49
CA GLU A 631 19.41 -21.76 -2.69
C GLU A 631 19.34 -22.36 -4.09
#